data_29f7e64dd73b2c20703cc0862aea6072
#
_entry.id   29f7e64dd73b2c20703cc0862aea6072
#
_cell.length_a   1.000
_cell.length_b   1.000
_cell.length_c   1.000
_cell.angle_alpha   90.00
_cell.angle_beta   90.00
_cell.angle_gamma   90.00
#
_symmetry.space_group_name_H-M   'P 1'
#
loop_
_entity.id
_entity.type
_entity.pdbx_description
1 polymer ?
#
loop_
_entity_poly.entity_id
_entity_poly.type
_entity_poly.pdbx_seq_one_letter_code
_entity_poly.pdbx_strand_id
1 'polypeptide(L)'
;ERAELGIVPKPLDAEQTAALVELLKNPPAGEEDLLLELLIHRVPPGVDEAAYVKAGFLAAVAKGETTSPLVDREKAVELLGTMLGGYNIAPLVECLDDPALAPTAQAALSQTLLMFDAFHDVKEKMDAGNEFARSIIQSWADAEWFTESPGVPEKVTVTVFKVPGETNTDDLSPAPDAWSRPDIPLQALAMLKMPRE
;
A
#
# COMPACT_ATOMS: atom_id res chain seq x y z
N GLU A 1 0.01 -1.53 25.69
CA GLU A 1 -0.41 -0.19 26.18
C GLU A 1 -1.56 0.37 25.36
N ARG A 2 -1.39 0.79 24.07
CA ARG A 2 -2.49 1.34 23.26
C ARG A 2 -3.64 0.35 23.04
N ALA A 3 -3.33 -0.92 22.79
CA ALA A 3 -4.34 -1.98 22.65
C ALA A 3 -5.15 -2.19 23.94
N GLU A 4 -4.53 -2.07 25.10
CA GLU A 4 -5.22 -2.14 26.41
C GLU A 4 -6.19 -0.98 26.60
N LEU A 5 -5.92 0.16 25.97
CA LEU A 5 -6.80 1.33 25.95
C LEU A 5 -7.86 1.27 24.84
N GLY A 6 -7.86 0.21 24.01
CA GLY A 6 -8.75 0.09 22.87
C GLY A 6 -8.43 1.09 21.74
N ILE A 7 -7.21 1.60 21.68
CA ILE A 7 -6.76 2.58 20.69
C ILE A 7 -5.91 1.88 19.64
N VAL A 8 -6.09 2.25 18.37
CA VAL A 8 -5.28 1.73 17.26
C VAL A 8 -3.79 1.98 17.54
N PRO A 9 -2.93 0.97 17.40
CA PRO A 9 -1.48 1.13 17.56
C PRO A 9 -0.94 2.17 16.57
N LYS A 10 0.12 2.91 16.96
CA LYS A 10 0.75 3.90 16.06
C LYS A 10 1.32 3.22 14.81
N PRO A 11 1.29 3.87 13.64
CA PRO A 11 2.04 3.41 12.49
C PRO A 11 3.54 3.43 12.79
N LEU A 12 4.28 2.59 12.07
CA LEU A 12 5.74 2.56 12.15
C LEU A 12 6.33 3.81 11.49
N ASP A 13 7.37 4.36 12.10
CA ASP A 13 8.20 5.39 11.50
C ASP A 13 9.27 4.80 10.55
N ALA A 14 10.09 5.67 9.94
CA ALA A 14 11.10 5.25 8.97
C ALA A 14 12.19 4.36 9.58
N GLU A 15 12.63 4.65 10.80
CA GLU A 15 13.65 3.87 11.50
C GLU A 15 13.12 2.48 11.87
N GLN A 16 11.91 2.42 12.42
CA GLN A 16 11.24 1.16 12.74
C GLN A 16 10.96 0.34 11.48
N THR A 17 10.57 0.98 10.37
CA THR A 17 10.34 0.30 9.09
C THR A 17 11.64 -0.22 8.50
N ALA A 18 12.75 0.50 8.62
CA ALA A 18 14.07 0.01 8.21
C ALA A 18 14.50 -1.21 9.03
N ALA A 19 14.29 -1.18 10.34
CA ALA A 19 14.54 -2.34 11.22
C ALA A 19 13.65 -3.54 10.85
N LEU A 20 12.37 -3.30 10.55
CA LEU A 20 11.44 -4.33 10.07
C LEU A 20 11.93 -4.97 8.77
N VAL A 21 12.42 -4.18 7.82
CA VAL A 21 12.98 -4.68 6.55
C VAL A 21 14.15 -5.65 6.80
N GLU A 22 15.04 -5.35 7.74
CA GLU A 22 16.14 -6.28 8.08
C GLU A 22 15.63 -7.58 8.70
N LEU A 23 14.60 -7.53 9.54
CA LEU A 23 13.95 -8.73 10.09
C LEU A 23 13.23 -9.54 9.00
N LEU A 24 12.59 -8.89 8.02
CA LEU A 24 11.95 -9.57 6.89
C LEU A 24 12.93 -10.33 5.98
N LYS A 25 14.17 -9.90 5.91
CA LYS A 25 15.24 -10.62 5.18
C LYS A 25 15.69 -11.87 5.93
N ASN A 26 15.69 -11.82 7.27
CA ASN A 26 16.11 -12.91 8.15
C ASN A 26 15.18 -13.01 9.37
N PRO A 27 13.95 -13.52 9.18
CA PRO A 27 12.95 -13.51 10.23
C PRO A 27 13.34 -14.45 11.39
N PRO A 28 13.19 -13.99 12.64
CA PRO A 28 13.26 -14.87 13.81
C PRO A 28 12.14 -15.92 13.75
N ALA A 29 12.45 -17.13 14.15
CA ALA A 29 11.49 -18.23 14.15
C ALA A 29 10.28 -17.92 15.06
N GLY A 30 9.08 -18.04 14.51
CA GLY A 30 7.81 -17.79 15.21
C GLY A 30 7.33 -16.33 15.18
N GLU A 31 8.04 -15.44 14.51
CA GLU A 31 7.67 -14.02 14.36
C GLU A 31 7.14 -13.69 12.95
N GLU A 32 7.08 -14.66 12.05
CA GLU A 32 6.81 -14.50 10.63
C GLU A 32 5.48 -13.76 10.38
N ASP A 33 4.40 -14.20 11.02
CA ASP A 33 3.06 -13.61 10.87
C ASP A 33 3.02 -12.19 11.41
N LEU A 34 3.69 -11.92 12.53
CA LEU A 34 3.79 -10.58 13.10
C LEU A 34 4.53 -9.62 12.16
N LEU A 35 5.65 -10.06 11.58
CA LEU A 35 6.44 -9.24 10.67
C LEU A 35 5.65 -8.89 9.40
N LEU A 36 4.90 -9.83 8.86
CA LEU A 36 4.00 -9.58 7.71
C LEU A 36 2.86 -8.63 8.09
N GLU A 37 2.24 -8.80 9.25
CA GLU A 37 1.20 -7.90 9.75
C GLU A 37 1.74 -6.47 9.88
N LEU A 38 2.93 -6.31 10.46
CA LEU A 38 3.58 -5.01 10.58
C LEU A 38 3.86 -4.37 9.20
N LEU A 39 4.38 -5.13 8.25
CA LEU A 39 4.66 -4.63 6.89
C LEU A 39 3.39 -4.19 6.18
N ILE A 40 2.35 -5.00 6.24
CA ILE A 40 1.11 -4.79 5.48
C ILE A 40 0.28 -3.66 6.10
N HIS A 41 0.08 -3.71 7.42
CA HIS A 41 -0.93 -2.90 8.10
C HIS A 41 -0.38 -1.76 8.96
N ARG A 42 0.95 -1.73 9.23
CA ARG A 42 1.52 -0.78 10.18
C ARG A 42 2.46 0.24 9.55
N VAL A 43 2.86 0.05 8.30
CA VAL A 43 3.62 1.05 7.55
C VAL A 43 2.67 1.92 6.75
N PRO A 44 2.69 3.26 6.89
CA PRO A 44 1.86 4.14 6.09
C PRO A 44 2.05 3.91 4.58
N PRO A 45 0.98 3.92 3.77
CA PRO A 45 1.10 3.67 2.33
C PRO A 45 1.37 4.93 1.49
N GLY A 46 1.40 6.11 2.11
CA GLY A 46 1.41 7.39 1.42
C GLY A 46 2.79 8.04 1.30
N VAL A 47 2.90 9.32 1.64
CA VAL A 47 4.11 10.13 1.46
C VAL A 47 4.99 10.23 2.72
N ASP A 48 4.74 9.41 3.71
CA ASP A 48 5.60 9.31 4.89
C ASP A 48 6.96 8.72 4.53
N GLU A 49 8.01 9.11 5.25
CA GLU A 49 9.36 8.54 5.06
C GLU A 49 9.37 7.00 5.23
N ALA A 50 8.56 6.47 6.15
CA ALA A 50 8.38 5.03 6.33
C ALA A 50 7.86 4.34 5.05
N ALA A 51 6.96 5.00 4.31
CA ALA A 51 6.43 4.48 3.06
C ALA A 51 7.51 4.35 1.98
N TYR A 52 8.44 5.31 1.90
CA TYR A 52 9.58 5.22 0.96
C TYR A 52 10.48 4.04 1.30
N VAL A 53 10.74 3.78 2.58
CA VAL A 53 11.54 2.62 3.02
C VAL A 53 10.86 1.31 2.61
N LYS A 54 9.56 1.18 2.89
CA LYS A 54 8.76 0.01 2.47
C LYS A 54 8.78 -0.16 0.96
N ALA A 55 8.51 0.89 0.21
CA ALA A 55 8.48 0.81 -1.26
C ALA A 55 9.85 0.44 -1.85
N GLY A 56 10.94 0.99 -1.32
CA GLY A 56 12.30 0.63 -1.74
C GLY A 56 12.61 -0.84 -1.53
N PHE A 57 12.22 -1.40 -0.38
CA PHE A 57 12.36 -2.83 -0.10
C PHE A 57 11.52 -3.68 -1.07
N LEU A 58 10.24 -3.35 -1.25
CA LEU A 58 9.35 -4.10 -2.13
C LEU A 58 9.82 -4.05 -3.59
N ALA A 59 10.27 -2.89 -4.06
CA ALA A 59 10.83 -2.74 -5.39
C ALA A 59 12.09 -3.60 -5.60
N ALA A 60 12.99 -3.63 -4.60
CA ALA A 60 14.19 -4.45 -4.64
C ALA A 60 13.85 -5.96 -4.65
N VAL A 61 12.83 -6.39 -3.91
CA VAL A 61 12.35 -7.79 -3.95
C VAL A 61 11.74 -8.11 -5.31
N ALA A 62 10.86 -7.25 -5.85
CA ALA A 62 10.23 -7.44 -7.16
C ALA A 62 11.27 -7.57 -8.28
N LYS A 63 12.33 -6.76 -8.25
CA LYS A 63 13.46 -6.81 -9.20
C LYS A 63 14.41 -7.98 -8.97
N GLY A 64 14.33 -8.67 -7.84
CA GLY A 64 15.27 -9.74 -7.48
C GLY A 64 16.62 -9.24 -6.97
N GLU A 65 16.73 -7.97 -6.59
CA GLU A 65 17.94 -7.35 -6.04
C GLU A 65 18.15 -7.73 -4.56
N THR A 66 17.05 -8.10 -3.88
CA THR A 66 17.07 -8.66 -2.53
C THR A 66 16.03 -9.77 -2.41
N THR A 67 16.13 -10.55 -1.34
CA THR A 67 15.22 -11.67 -1.07
C THR A 67 14.68 -11.60 0.34
N SER A 68 13.47 -12.14 0.51
CA SER A 68 12.85 -12.38 1.82
C SER A 68 12.13 -13.71 1.79
N PRO A 69 12.23 -14.54 2.82
CA PRO A 69 11.45 -15.78 2.88
C PRO A 69 9.95 -15.53 3.09
N LEU A 70 9.56 -14.32 3.48
CA LEU A 70 8.17 -13.94 3.78
C LEU A 70 7.49 -13.14 2.67
N VAL A 71 8.27 -12.52 1.79
CA VAL A 71 7.77 -11.68 0.70
C VAL A 71 8.47 -12.13 -0.58
N ASP A 72 7.78 -12.91 -1.39
CA ASP A 72 8.23 -13.25 -2.74
C ASP A 72 8.03 -12.07 -3.71
N ARG A 73 8.46 -12.23 -4.96
CA ARG A 73 8.40 -11.17 -5.98
C ARG A 73 6.96 -10.77 -6.32
N GLU A 74 6.05 -11.73 -6.40
CA GLU A 74 4.64 -11.47 -6.70
C GLU A 74 3.97 -10.71 -5.56
N LYS A 75 4.19 -11.16 -4.31
CA LYS A 75 3.71 -10.47 -3.13
C LYS A 75 4.25 -9.06 -2.99
N ALA A 76 5.49 -8.84 -3.37
CA ALA A 76 6.09 -7.50 -3.39
C ALA A 76 5.37 -6.57 -4.39
N VAL A 77 5.02 -7.07 -5.58
CA VAL A 77 4.24 -6.32 -6.58
C VAL A 77 2.83 -6.02 -6.09
N GLU A 78 2.14 -7.00 -5.47
CA GLU A 78 0.83 -6.76 -4.84
C GLU A 78 0.91 -5.61 -3.82
N LEU A 79 1.88 -5.68 -2.90
CA LEU A 79 2.04 -4.67 -1.85
C LEU A 79 2.43 -3.30 -2.40
N LEU A 80 3.24 -3.22 -3.47
CA LEU A 80 3.49 -1.98 -4.20
C LEU A 80 2.20 -1.37 -4.75
N GLY A 81 1.28 -2.20 -5.23
CA GLY A 81 -0.03 -1.77 -5.70
C GLY A 81 -0.92 -1.13 -4.64
N THR A 82 -0.66 -1.39 -3.36
CA THR A 82 -1.39 -0.77 -2.24
C THR A 82 -0.82 0.59 -1.81
N MET A 83 0.29 1.04 -2.40
CA MET A 83 0.97 2.28 -2.01
C MET A 83 0.50 3.45 -2.87
N LEU A 84 0.47 4.67 -2.30
CA LEU A 84 -0.22 5.82 -2.88
C LEU A 84 0.69 7.04 -3.09
N GLY A 85 1.98 6.92 -2.85
CA GLY A 85 2.92 8.04 -2.92
C GLY A 85 3.48 8.33 -4.33
N GLY A 86 3.09 7.57 -5.34
CA GLY A 86 3.60 7.70 -6.72
C GLY A 86 4.94 6.99 -6.97
N TYR A 87 5.77 6.83 -5.96
CA TYR A 87 7.09 6.16 -6.02
C TYR A 87 7.00 4.66 -6.35
N ASN A 88 5.83 4.06 -6.18
CA ASN A 88 5.53 2.68 -6.51
C ASN A 88 5.23 2.47 -8.01
N ILE A 89 4.92 3.51 -8.75
CA ILE A 89 4.46 3.40 -10.14
C ILE A 89 5.58 2.92 -11.06
N ALA A 90 6.74 3.55 -11.04
CA ALA A 90 7.86 3.16 -11.90
C ALA A 90 8.25 1.67 -11.71
N PRO A 91 8.42 1.13 -10.48
CA PRO A 91 8.64 -0.30 -10.28
C PRO A 91 7.52 -1.18 -10.85
N LEU A 92 6.25 -0.79 -10.73
CA LEU A 92 5.13 -1.55 -11.29
C LEU A 92 5.16 -1.55 -12.83
N VAL A 93 5.47 -0.41 -13.44
CA VAL A 93 5.61 -0.31 -14.91
C VAL A 93 6.77 -1.18 -15.41
N GLU A 94 7.89 -1.22 -14.71
CA GLU A 94 9.01 -2.11 -15.05
C GLU A 94 8.62 -3.59 -14.99
N CYS A 95 7.79 -3.99 -14.01
CA CYS A 95 7.30 -5.36 -13.86
C CYS A 95 6.41 -5.84 -15.03
N LEU A 96 5.89 -4.95 -15.87
CA LEU A 96 5.12 -5.33 -17.07
C LEU A 96 5.96 -6.07 -18.12
N ASP A 97 7.28 -6.00 -18.04
CA ASP A 97 8.20 -6.68 -18.94
C ASP A 97 8.57 -8.10 -18.44
N ASP A 98 8.22 -8.43 -17.19
CA ASP A 98 8.44 -9.77 -16.62
C ASP A 98 7.14 -10.58 -16.70
N PRO A 99 7.06 -11.62 -17.53
CA PRO A 99 5.82 -12.42 -17.70
C PRO A 99 5.28 -13.04 -16.41
N ALA A 100 6.14 -13.26 -15.41
CA ALA A 100 5.72 -13.80 -14.12
C ALA A 100 5.05 -12.75 -13.22
N LEU A 101 5.40 -11.46 -13.37
CA LEU A 101 4.92 -10.36 -12.53
C LEU A 101 3.89 -9.47 -13.25
N ALA A 102 3.89 -9.50 -14.58
CA ALA A 102 3.06 -8.61 -15.40
C ALA A 102 1.55 -8.69 -15.08
N PRO A 103 0.94 -9.87 -14.82
CA PRO A 103 -0.47 -9.93 -14.43
C PRO A 103 -0.76 -9.17 -13.13
N THR A 104 0.07 -9.32 -12.11
CA THR A 104 -0.08 -8.65 -10.81
C THR A 104 0.19 -7.15 -10.92
N ALA A 105 1.21 -6.76 -11.70
CA ALA A 105 1.50 -5.35 -12.00
C ALA A 105 0.37 -4.68 -12.79
N GLN A 106 -0.23 -5.38 -13.75
CA GLN A 106 -1.41 -4.91 -14.49
C GLN A 106 -2.57 -4.63 -13.53
N ALA A 107 -2.90 -5.58 -12.66
CA ALA A 107 -3.99 -5.42 -11.69
C ALA A 107 -3.76 -4.20 -10.79
N ALA A 108 -2.52 -4.03 -10.29
CA ALA A 108 -2.14 -2.89 -9.45
C ALA A 108 -2.27 -1.54 -10.20
N LEU A 109 -1.73 -1.45 -11.41
CA LEU A 109 -1.76 -0.23 -12.22
C LEU A 109 -3.16 0.14 -12.68
N SER A 110 -4.02 -0.84 -12.98
CA SER A 110 -5.42 -0.59 -13.33
C SER A 110 -6.21 0.10 -12.23
N GLN A 111 -5.84 -0.10 -10.97
CA GLN A 111 -6.48 0.53 -9.79
C GLN A 111 -5.81 1.86 -9.38
N THR A 112 -4.76 2.29 -10.05
CA THR A 112 -4.02 3.50 -9.68
C THR A 112 -4.70 4.74 -10.23
N LEU A 113 -5.02 5.70 -9.35
CA LEU A 113 -5.81 6.89 -9.68
C LEU A 113 -4.97 8.10 -10.11
N LEU A 114 -3.70 8.18 -9.71
CA LEU A 114 -2.80 9.31 -9.97
C LEU A 114 -1.71 8.88 -10.95
N MET A 115 -2.01 9.00 -12.23
CA MET A 115 -1.22 8.37 -13.28
C MET A 115 -0.62 9.34 -14.29
N PHE A 116 -0.74 10.63 -14.09
CA PHE A 116 -0.40 11.62 -15.13
C PHE A 116 1.03 11.45 -15.67
N ASP A 117 2.00 11.22 -14.81
CA ASP A 117 3.40 11.07 -15.22
C ASP A 117 3.66 9.70 -15.87
N ALA A 118 3.05 8.64 -15.35
CA ALA A 118 3.28 7.27 -15.82
C ALA A 118 2.39 6.87 -17.01
N PHE A 119 1.40 7.66 -17.39
CA PHE A 119 0.55 7.37 -18.57
C PHE A 119 1.38 7.15 -19.84
N HIS A 120 2.36 8.00 -20.08
CA HIS A 120 3.21 7.90 -21.26
C HIS A 120 4.08 6.66 -21.24
N ASP A 121 4.60 6.26 -20.08
CA ASP A 121 5.44 5.06 -19.93
C ASP A 121 4.62 3.79 -20.23
N VAL A 122 3.39 3.70 -19.71
CA VAL A 122 2.50 2.56 -20.00
C VAL A 122 2.07 2.58 -21.47
N LYS A 123 1.76 3.76 -22.03
CA LYS A 123 1.39 3.91 -23.45
C LYS A 123 2.54 3.49 -24.37
N GLU A 124 3.79 3.86 -24.05
CA GLU A 124 4.95 3.45 -24.83
C GLU A 124 5.10 1.94 -24.86
N LYS A 125 4.93 1.25 -23.73
CA LYS A 125 4.91 -0.21 -23.68
C LYS A 125 3.75 -0.82 -24.50
N MET A 126 2.58 -0.23 -24.47
CA MET A 126 1.45 -0.64 -25.30
C MET A 126 1.79 -0.50 -26.78
N ASP A 127 2.36 0.62 -27.19
CA ASP A 127 2.77 0.88 -28.59
C ASP A 127 3.89 -0.07 -29.03
N ALA A 128 4.73 -0.54 -28.09
CA ALA A 128 5.72 -1.58 -28.31
C ALA A 128 5.15 -3.03 -28.35
N GLY A 129 3.82 -3.19 -28.16
CA GLY A 129 3.13 -4.47 -28.25
C GLY A 129 2.92 -5.21 -26.93
N ASN A 130 3.15 -4.56 -25.78
CA ASN A 130 2.86 -5.17 -24.49
C ASN A 130 1.34 -5.23 -24.24
N GLU A 131 0.77 -6.43 -24.17
CA GLU A 131 -0.66 -6.65 -24.03
C GLU A 131 -1.18 -6.29 -22.61
N PHE A 132 -0.35 -6.42 -21.59
CA PHE A 132 -0.70 -5.98 -20.23
C PHE A 132 -0.84 -4.45 -20.17
N ALA A 133 0.08 -3.73 -20.78
CA ALA A 133 -0.02 -2.27 -20.89
C ALA A 133 -1.25 -1.84 -21.70
N ARG A 134 -1.61 -2.58 -22.76
CA ARG A 134 -2.86 -2.34 -23.51
C ARG A 134 -4.08 -2.50 -22.61
N SER A 135 -4.15 -3.56 -21.82
CA SER A 135 -5.25 -3.80 -20.89
C SER A 135 -5.36 -2.71 -19.83
N ILE A 136 -4.24 -2.21 -19.31
CA ILE A 136 -4.22 -1.09 -18.36
C ILE A 136 -4.81 0.18 -19.00
N ILE A 137 -4.35 0.56 -20.19
CA ILE A 137 -4.85 1.76 -20.90
C ILE A 137 -6.35 1.63 -21.16
N GLN A 138 -6.82 0.43 -21.51
CA GLN A 138 -8.25 0.18 -21.72
C GLN A 138 -9.03 0.31 -20.40
N SER A 139 -8.56 -0.30 -19.33
CA SER A 139 -9.17 -0.20 -18.00
C SER A 139 -9.30 1.26 -17.53
N TRP A 140 -8.27 2.07 -17.77
CA TRP A 140 -8.34 3.51 -17.46
C TRP A 140 -9.34 4.27 -18.33
N ALA A 141 -9.41 3.94 -19.62
CA ALA A 141 -10.38 4.55 -20.55
C ALA A 141 -11.83 4.21 -20.18
N ASP A 142 -12.07 3.00 -19.68
CA ASP A 142 -13.37 2.51 -19.24
C ASP A 142 -13.70 2.93 -17.79
N ALA A 143 -12.76 3.55 -17.09
CA ALA A 143 -12.88 3.97 -15.69
C ALA A 143 -13.29 2.81 -14.76
N GLU A 144 -12.76 1.60 -14.98
CA GLU A 144 -13.11 0.39 -14.25
C GLU A 144 -12.88 0.56 -12.73
N TRP A 145 -11.79 1.22 -12.32
CA TRP A 145 -11.49 1.56 -10.94
C TRP A 145 -12.62 2.30 -10.21
N PHE A 146 -13.52 2.96 -10.96
CA PHE A 146 -14.67 3.69 -10.43
C PHE A 146 -15.98 2.91 -10.61
N THR A 147 -16.17 2.27 -11.78
CA THR A 147 -17.43 1.61 -12.16
C THR A 147 -17.56 0.21 -11.57
N GLU A 148 -16.45 -0.49 -11.32
CA GLU A 148 -16.41 -1.86 -10.78
C GLU A 148 -16.30 -1.93 -9.24
N SER A 149 -16.64 -0.85 -8.55
CA SER A 149 -16.64 -0.83 -7.09
C SER A 149 -17.61 -1.89 -6.52
N PRO A 150 -17.19 -2.64 -5.49
CA PRO A 150 -18.07 -3.61 -4.86
C PRO A 150 -19.31 -2.91 -4.29
N GLY A 151 -20.48 -3.52 -4.47
CA GLY A 151 -21.73 -3.01 -3.93
C GLY A 151 -21.70 -2.92 -2.40
N VAL A 152 -22.61 -2.12 -1.85
CA VAL A 152 -22.76 -2.01 -0.39
C VAL A 152 -23.27 -3.35 0.15
N PRO A 153 -22.57 -3.98 1.13
CA PRO A 153 -23.01 -5.24 1.71
C PRO A 153 -24.31 -5.06 2.49
N GLU A 154 -25.21 -6.06 2.45
CA GLU A 154 -26.46 -6.04 3.20
C GLU A 154 -26.24 -6.02 4.73
N LYS A 155 -25.11 -6.54 5.17
CA LYS A 155 -24.76 -6.63 6.59
C LYS A 155 -23.29 -6.37 6.80
N VAL A 156 -22.97 -5.48 7.73
CA VAL A 156 -21.61 -5.19 8.18
C VAL A 156 -21.49 -5.55 9.66
N THR A 157 -20.45 -6.33 10.01
CA THR A 157 -20.08 -6.58 11.40
C THR A 157 -18.89 -5.71 11.76
N VAL A 158 -19.04 -4.89 12.79
CA VAL A 158 -18.00 -3.95 13.22
C VAL A 158 -17.61 -4.18 14.67
N THR A 159 -16.35 -3.91 15.01
CA THR A 159 -15.90 -3.80 16.39
C THR A 159 -15.99 -2.34 16.81
N VAL A 160 -16.72 -2.07 17.88
CA VAL A 160 -16.92 -0.70 18.38
C VAL A 160 -15.90 -0.39 19.45
N PHE A 161 -15.14 0.70 19.25
CA PHE A 161 -14.23 1.26 20.24
C PHE A 161 -14.83 2.52 20.84
N LYS A 162 -14.85 2.58 22.18
CA LYS A 162 -15.26 3.78 22.88
C LYS A 162 -14.04 4.62 23.22
N VAL A 163 -13.97 5.81 22.63
CA VAL A 163 -12.93 6.79 22.94
C VAL A 163 -13.47 7.73 24.02
N PRO A 164 -12.86 7.78 25.21
CA PRO A 164 -13.30 8.69 26.27
C PRO A 164 -12.86 10.14 25.99
N GLY A 165 -13.61 11.09 26.51
CA GLY A 165 -13.31 12.50 26.38
C GLY A 165 -13.81 13.13 25.08
N GLU A 166 -13.41 14.35 24.83
CA GLU A 166 -13.73 15.08 23.61
C GLU A 166 -12.89 14.56 22.45
N THR A 167 -13.50 14.38 21.30
CA THR A 167 -12.85 13.91 20.07
C THR A 167 -13.08 14.93 18.98
N ASN A 168 -12.01 15.39 18.36
CA ASN A 168 -12.06 16.35 17.26
C ASN A 168 -11.81 15.66 15.91
N THR A 169 -11.89 16.42 14.83
CA THR A 169 -11.72 15.91 13.47
C THR A 169 -10.30 15.36 13.24
N ASP A 170 -9.29 16.02 13.79
CA ASP A 170 -7.89 15.61 13.61
C ASP A 170 -7.55 14.32 14.36
N ASP A 171 -8.27 14.00 15.43
CA ASP A 171 -8.15 12.70 16.10
C ASP A 171 -8.59 11.56 15.17
N LEU A 172 -9.63 11.78 14.36
CA LEU A 172 -10.21 10.74 13.50
C LEU A 172 -9.65 10.78 12.08
N SER A 173 -9.32 11.96 11.59
CA SER A 173 -8.87 12.19 10.20
C SER A 173 -7.80 13.28 10.19
N PRO A 174 -6.56 12.97 10.61
CA PRO A 174 -5.49 13.95 10.68
C PRO A 174 -5.23 14.62 9.33
N ALA A 175 -5.28 15.95 9.31
CA ALA A 175 -5.10 16.74 8.09
C ALA A 175 -3.77 16.44 7.36
N PRO A 176 -2.62 16.21 8.05
CA PRO A 176 -1.37 15.84 7.38
C PRO A 176 -1.42 14.53 6.60
N ASP A 177 -2.33 13.62 6.95
CA ASP A 177 -2.48 12.32 6.29
C ASP A 177 -3.49 12.34 5.13
N ALA A 178 -4.23 13.43 4.92
CA ALA A 178 -5.30 13.50 3.93
C ALA A 178 -4.82 13.30 2.49
N TRP A 179 -3.63 13.75 2.16
CA TRP A 179 -3.04 13.61 0.82
C TRP A 179 -2.42 12.25 0.56
N SER A 180 -1.92 11.59 1.60
CA SER A 180 -1.27 10.29 1.51
C SER A 180 -2.25 9.13 1.67
N ARG A 181 -3.47 9.39 2.12
CA ARG A 181 -4.50 8.40 2.44
C ARG A 181 -5.86 8.85 1.92
N PRO A 182 -6.04 8.86 0.58
CA PRO A 182 -7.21 9.48 -0.04
C PRO A 182 -8.51 8.69 0.11
N ASP A 183 -8.45 7.43 0.53
CA ASP A 183 -9.63 6.61 0.78
C ASP A 183 -9.88 6.37 2.27
N ILE A 184 -11.12 6.00 2.59
CA ILE A 184 -11.57 5.81 3.99
C ILE A 184 -10.80 4.68 4.69
N PRO A 185 -10.59 3.49 4.11
CA PRO A 185 -9.84 2.42 4.75
C PRO A 185 -8.40 2.83 5.11
N LEU A 186 -7.72 3.53 4.22
CA LEU A 186 -6.35 3.99 4.44
C LEU A 186 -6.28 5.15 5.44
N GLN A 187 -7.25 6.08 5.38
CA GLN A 187 -7.35 7.17 6.35
C GLN A 187 -7.61 6.65 7.76
N ALA A 188 -8.37 5.56 7.90
CA ALA A 188 -8.63 4.92 9.19
C ALA A 188 -7.34 4.42 9.88
N LEU A 189 -6.29 4.10 9.14
CA LEU A 189 -4.98 3.72 9.70
C LEU A 189 -4.27 4.89 10.41
N ALA A 190 -4.62 6.13 10.10
CA ALA A 190 -4.09 7.32 10.74
C ALA A 190 -4.90 7.77 11.96
N MET A 191 -6.07 7.16 12.20
CA MET A 191 -6.94 7.48 13.33
C MET A 191 -6.18 7.37 14.64
N LEU A 192 -6.28 8.41 15.48
CA LEU A 192 -5.61 8.49 16.78
C LEU A 192 -4.07 8.36 16.70
N LYS A 193 -3.47 8.67 15.55
CA LYS A 193 -2.00 8.71 15.35
C LYS A 193 -1.35 9.73 16.30
N MET A 194 -1.98 10.89 16.44
CA MET A 194 -1.50 11.91 17.35
C MET A 194 -1.87 11.53 18.80
N PRO A 195 -0.94 11.72 19.76
CA PRO A 195 -1.27 11.55 21.17
C PRO A 195 -2.39 12.52 21.57
N ARG A 196 -3.36 12.04 22.32
CA ARG A 196 -4.35 12.89 22.99
C ARG A 196 -3.74 13.38 24.31
N GLU A 197 -3.87 14.66 24.58
CA GLU A 197 -3.50 15.26 25.87
C GLU A 197 -4.46 14.84 27.01
#